data_46febb3f4876beff2f10f84b8c1a87de
#
_entry.id   46febb3f4876beff2f10f84b8c1a87de
#
_cell.length_a   1.000
_cell.length_b   1.000
_cell.length_c   1.000
_cell.angle_alpha   90.00
_cell.angle_beta   90.00
_cell.angle_gamma   90.00
#
_symmetry.space_group_name_H-M   'P 1'
#
loop_
_entity.id
_entity.type
_entity.pdbx_description
1 polymer ?
#
loop_
_entity_poly.entity_id
_entity_poly.type
_entity_poly.pdbx_seq_one_letter_code
_entity_poly.pdbx_strand_id
1 'polypeptide(L)'
;TSAIYLDRLYASIDAVLDANGNAVCRSDLDPSAFYEIDYFAGSNGYADGAYASNAYYSFTPGSGQCAPLNPFGTYSASAEAQDFVTASLTDELEIEQFVVNVTAVGSFDVLDSVLDGPLGYAVGVEYRDESSDNKLDPITLGVLPATSSFQPGQLVSDVSPWLNSYTSFDNTQQFNTKGDYDVTDVFAEVRLPIFVDRPLARELTVDGAVRQADYSTLGQATTWKFGLTW
;
A
#
# COMPACT_ATOMS: atom_id res chain seq x y z
N THR A 1 -4.33 0.44 -12.13
CA THR A 1 -3.30 1.47 -12.32
C THR A 1 -2.45 1.10 -13.53
N SER A 2 -1.85 2.08 -14.21
CA SER A 2 -0.96 1.84 -15.34
C SER A 2 0.46 2.22 -14.95
N ALA A 3 1.43 1.43 -15.37
CA ALA A 3 2.85 1.71 -15.23
C ALA A 3 3.52 1.76 -16.61
N ILE A 4 4.73 2.28 -16.66
CA ILE A 4 5.55 2.32 -17.87
C ILE A 4 6.76 1.41 -17.63
N TYR A 5 7.01 0.50 -18.55
CA TYR A 5 8.25 -0.25 -18.59
C TYR A 5 9.38 0.67 -19.07
N LEU A 6 10.31 0.98 -18.19
CA LEU A 6 11.41 1.90 -18.52
C LEU A 6 12.29 1.38 -19.66
N ASP A 7 12.65 0.13 -19.64
CA ASP A 7 13.46 -0.48 -20.69
C ASP A 7 12.77 -0.47 -22.05
N ARG A 8 11.46 -0.69 -22.10
CA ARG A 8 10.67 -0.57 -23.32
C ARG A 8 10.53 0.87 -23.78
N LEU A 9 10.34 1.81 -22.84
CA LEU A 9 10.30 3.22 -23.15
C LEU A 9 11.61 3.66 -23.82
N TYR A 10 12.75 3.29 -23.24
CA TYR A 10 14.05 3.62 -23.81
C TYR A 10 14.27 2.98 -25.18
N ALA A 11 13.89 1.71 -25.36
CA ALA A 11 13.93 1.06 -26.66
C ALA A 11 13.06 1.77 -27.70
N SER A 12 11.86 2.21 -27.30
CA SER A 12 10.91 2.90 -28.18
C SER A 12 11.37 4.29 -28.63
N ILE A 13 12.04 5.05 -27.77
CA ILE A 13 12.58 6.38 -28.11
C ILE A 13 13.92 6.30 -28.88
N ASP A 14 14.64 5.18 -28.79
CA ASP A 14 15.85 4.93 -29.59
C ASP A 14 15.44 4.41 -30.97
N ALA A 15 14.78 5.26 -31.74
CA ALA A 15 14.29 4.96 -33.07
C ALA A 15 15.31 5.37 -34.15
N VAL A 16 15.46 4.53 -35.15
CA VAL A 16 16.32 4.75 -36.32
C VAL A 16 15.51 4.51 -37.59
N LEU A 17 16.06 4.91 -38.73
CA LEU A 17 15.47 4.60 -40.04
C LEU A 17 15.99 3.24 -40.56
N ASP A 18 15.06 2.40 -41.00
CA ASP A 18 15.40 1.19 -41.75
C ASP A 18 15.88 1.49 -43.18
N ALA A 19 16.25 0.46 -43.93
CA ALA A 19 16.70 0.61 -45.32
C ALA A 19 15.61 1.19 -46.25
N ASN A 20 14.35 1.17 -45.86
CA ASN A 20 13.21 1.69 -46.60
C ASN A 20 12.80 3.12 -46.13
N GLY A 21 13.49 3.65 -45.14
CA GLY A 21 13.20 4.97 -44.57
C GLY A 21 12.10 4.98 -43.53
N ASN A 22 11.66 3.83 -43.01
CA ASN A 22 10.70 3.73 -41.94
C ASN A 22 11.38 3.88 -40.58
N ALA A 23 10.70 4.54 -39.63
CA ALA A 23 11.17 4.56 -38.24
C ALA A 23 10.94 3.19 -37.59
N VAL A 24 11.99 2.61 -37.03
CA VAL A 24 11.96 1.34 -36.29
C VAL A 24 12.83 1.46 -35.04
N CYS A 25 12.58 0.65 -34.03
CA CYS A 25 13.46 0.60 -32.87
C CYS A 25 14.83 0.07 -33.26
N ARG A 26 15.92 0.69 -32.78
CA ARG A 26 17.29 0.17 -33.01
C ARG A 26 17.43 -1.26 -32.50
N SER A 27 16.80 -1.59 -31.35
CA SER A 27 16.83 -2.93 -30.77
C SER A 27 16.28 -4.02 -31.68
N ASP A 28 15.41 -3.70 -32.65
CA ASP A 28 14.90 -4.68 -33.62
C ASP A 28 15.84 -4.90 -34.79
N LEU A 29 16.64 -3.89 -35.20
CA LEU A 29 17.65 -4.02 -36.21
C LEU A 29 18.98 -4.61 -35.69
N ASP A 30 19.31 -4.27 -34.46
CA ASP A 30 20.51 -4.77 -33.78
C ASP A 30 20.15 -5.22 -32.36
N PRO A 31 19.83 -6.50 -32.16
CA PRO A 31 19.53 -7.04 -30.85
C PRO A 31 20.63 -6.91 -29.80
N SER A 32 21.85 -6.58 -30.22
CA SER A 32 22.97 -6.32 -29.31
C SER A 32 23.09 -4.84 -28.92
N ALA A 33 22.30 -3.97 -29.51
CA ALA A 33 22.27 -2.56 -29.15
C ALA A 33 21.69 -2.35 -27.75
N PHE A 34 22.40 -1.58 -26.97
CA PHE A 34 21.99 -1.18 -25.65
C PHE A 34 21.83 0.34 -25.63
N TYR A 35 20.97 0.84 -24.76
CA TYR A 35 21.07 2.25 -24.36
C TYR A 35 21.92 2.34 -23.10
N GLU A 36 22.87 3.26 -23.07
CA GLU A 36 23.63 3.56 -21.85
C GLU A 36 22.81 4.51 -20.98
N ILE A 37 22.42 4.06 -19.80
CA ILE A 37 21.99 4.99 -18.75
C ILE A 37 23.25 5.49 -18.06
N ASP A 38 23.76 6.62 -18.48
CA ASP A 38 24.89 7.30 -17.84
C ASP A 38 24.50 7.96 -16.49
N TYR A 39 23.41 7.51 -15.87
CA TYR A 39 22.88 8.13 -14.67
C TYR A 39 23.76 7.93 -13.43
N PHE A 40 24.63 6.93 -13.42
CA PHE A 40 25.49 6.62 -12.28
C PHE A 40 27.00 6.68 -12.57
N ALA A 41 27.41 6.91 -13.80
CA ALA A 41 28.82 6.93 -14.17
C ALA A 41 29.64 8.07 -13.53
N GLY A 42 28.98 9.07 -12.94
CA GLY A 42 29.63 10.26 -12.47
C GLY A 42 29.81 10.41 -10.97
N SER A 43 29.11 9.65 -10.11
CA SER A 43 29.03 10.10 -8.71
C SER A 43 29.79 9.27 -7.67
N ASN A 44 30.14 8.00 -7.91
CA ASN A 44 30.75 7.18 -6.85
C ASN A 44 31.79 6.14 -7.27
N GLY A 45 32.46 6.29 -8.38
CA GLY A 45 33.58 5.38 -8.74
C GLY A 45 33.15 3.94 -9.06
N TYR A 46 31.90 3.70 -9.33
CA TYR A 46 31.38 2.41 -9.81
C TYR A 46 31.47 2.30 -11.32
N ALA A 47 32.55 2.80 -11.87
CA ALA A 47 32.77 2.85 -13.34
C ALA A 47 33.11 1.50 -13.98
N ASP A 48 33.14 0.42 -13.24
CA ASP A 48 33.52 -0.87 -13.78
C ASP A 48 32.34 -1.81 -13.96
N GLY A 49 31.75 -1.83 -15.16
CA GLY A 49 31.09 -3.00 -15.72
C GLY A 49 29.91 -3.64 -15.01
N ALA A 50 29.68 -3.30 -13.73
CA ALA A 50 28.58 -3.85 -12.94
C ALA A 50 27.21 -3.28 -13.35
N TYR A 51 27.20 -2.15 -14.04
CA TYR A 51 26.02 -1.54 -14.65
C TYR A 51 25.94 -1.75 -16.15
N ALA A 52 26.75 -2.62 -16.70
CA ALA A 52 26.67 -3.04 -18.10
C ALA A 52 25.38 -3.82 -18.40
N SER A 53 24.42 -3.76 -17.54
CA SER A 53 23.07 -4.23 -17.79
C SER A 53 22.24 -3.16 -18.47
N ASN A 54 22.73 -2.59 -19.54
CA ASN A 54 21.94 -1.86 -20.52
C ASN A 54 21.00 -2.82 -21.25
N ALA A 55 20.74 -3.95 -20.66
CA ALA A 55 19.93 -4.99 -21.21
C ALA A 55 18.44 -4.60 -21.08
N TYR A 56 17.71 -4.95 -22.08
CA TYR A 56 16.26 -4.89 -22.03
C TYR A 56 15.77 -6.12 -21.27
N TYR A 57 15.05 -5.90 -20.16
CA TYR A 57 14.63 -6.98 -19.27
C TYR A 57 13.21 -7.46 -19.52
N SER A 58 12.31 -6.55 -19.92
CA SER A 58 10.88 -6.87 -20.01
C SER A 58 10.46 -7.37 -21.39
N PHE A 59 11.33 -7.34 -22.39
CA PHE A 59 11.05 -7.83 -23.74
C PHE A 59 12.31 -8.43 -24.37
N THR A 60 12.14 -9.07 -25.54
CA THR A 60 13.25 -9.68 -26.31
C THR A 60 13.63 -8.79 -27.49
N PRO A 61 14.83 -8.18 -27.51
CA PRO A 61 15.33 -7.43 -28.66
C PRO A 61 15.34 -8.28 -29.93
N GLY A 62 15.02 -7.66 -31.06
CA GLY A 62 14.96 -8.35 -32.36
C GLY A 62 13.71 -9.19 -32.58
N SER A 63 12.76 -9.17 -31.63
CA SER A 63 11.50 -9.90 -31.76
C SER A 63 10.47 -9.20 -32.63
N GLY A 64 10.69 -7.93 -33.00
CA GLY A 64 9.74 -7.10 -33.72
C GLY A 64 8.57 -6.63 -32.85
N GLN A 65 8.70 -6.71 -31.53
CA GLN A 65 7.68 -6.23 -30.61
C GLN A 65 7.79 -4.73 -30.32
N CYS A 66 8.98 -4.16 -30.50
CA CYS A 66 9.20 -2.75 -30.20
C CYS A 66 8.53 -1.87 -31.24
N ALA A 67 7.77 -0.90 -30.77
CA ALA A 67 7.16 0.15 -31.61
C ALA A 67 7.80 1.51 -31.31
N PRO A 68 8.32 2.23 -32.34
CA PRO A 68 8.92 3.53 -32.15
C PRO A 68 7.94 4.54 -31.54
N LEU A 69 8.39 5.25 -30.52
CA LEU A 69 7.59 6.24 -29.81
C LEU A 69 8.14 7.64 -30.12
N ASN A 70 7.27 8.52 -30.62
CA ASN A 70 7.59 9.93 -30.73
C ASN A 70 7.20 10.66 -29.44
N PRO A 71 8.15 11.13 -28.62
CA PRO A 71 7.86 11.83 -27.39
C PRO A 71 7.48 13.30 -27.59
N PHE A 72 7.55 13.82 -28.84
CA PHE A 72 7.32 15.21 -29.15
C PHE A 72 5.92 15.45 -29.73
N GLY A 73 5.20 16.39 -29.13
CA GLY A 73 3.87 16.78 -29.55
C GLY A 73 2.73 16.08 -28.81
N THR A 74 1.56 16.69 -28.87
CA THR A 74 0.36 16.16 -28.23
C THR A 74 -0.21 15.01 -29.07
N TYR A 75 -0.48 13.86 -28.44
CA TYR A 75 -1.02 12.65 -29.10
C TYR A 75 -0.14 12.09 -30.23
N SER A 76 1.17 12.26 -30.15
CA SER A 76 2.11 11.81 -31.18
C SER A 76 2.49 10.33 -31.06
N ALA A 77 2.25 9.70 -29.90
CA ALA A 77 2.52 8.28 -29.70
C ALA A 77 1.44 7.42 -30.38
N SER A 78 1.84 6.45 -31.19
CA SER A 78 0.91 5.48 -31.78
C SER A 78 0.30 4.56 -30.70
N ALA A 79 -0.81 3.89 -31.03
CA ALA A 79 -1.41 2.93 -30.11
C ALA A 79 -0.47 1.77 -29.82
N GLU A 80 0.23 1.27 -30.83
CA GLU A 80 1.20 0.19 -30.73
C GLU A 80 2.37 0.57 -29.81
N ALA A 81 2.88 1.80 -29.90
CA ALA A 81 3.92 2.29 -29.01
C ALA A 81 3.42 2.45 -27.57
N GLN A 82 2.19 2.94 -27.38
CA GLN A 82 1.58 3.01 -26.06
C GLN A 82 1.41 1.62 -25.45
N ASP A 83 0.86 0.67 -26.18
CA ASP A 83 0.66 -0.71 -25.74
C ASP A 83 1.99 -1.41 -25.40
N PHE A 84 3.04 -1.12 -26.18
CA PHE A 84 4.35 -1.70 -25.91
C PHE A 84 4.98 -1.18 -24.63
N VAL A 85 4.88 0.12 -24.36
CA VAL A 85 5.54 0.75 -23.20
C VAL A 85 4.74 0.71 -21.91
N THR A 86 3.43 0.43 -21.97
CA THR A 86 2.58 0.46 -20.78
C THR A 86 2.23 -0.94 -20.27
N ALA A 87 2.01 -1.02 -18.97
CA ALA A 87 1.47 -2.21 -18.31
C ALA A 87 0.27 -1.82 -17.44
N SER A 88 -0.73 -2.70 -17.39
CA SER A 88 -1.80 -2.61 -16.40
C SER A 88 -1.39 -3.33 -15.13
N LEU A 89 -1.50 -2.65 -13.99
CA LEU A 89 -1.18 -3.21 -12.67
C LEU A 89 -2.46 -3.52 -11.91
N THR A 90 -2.48 -4.66 -11.25
CA THR A 90 -3.58 -5.09 -10.39
C THR A 90 -3.04 -5.52 -9.03
N ASP A 91 -3.17 -4.63 -8.05
CA ASP A 91 -2.89 -4.95 -6.65
C ASP A 91 -4.16 -5.44 -5.98
N GLU A 92 -4.03 -6.40 -5.08
CA GLU A 92 -5.13 -6.96 -4.29
C GLU A 92 -4.89 -6.63 -2.81
N LEU A 93 -5.84 -5.92 -2.21
CA LEU A 93 -5.85 -5.63 -0.78
C LEU A 93 -7.06 -6.29 -0.15
N GLU A 94 -6.81 -7.24 0.74
CA GLU A 94 -7.84 -7.90 1.56
C GLU A 94 -7.72 -7.39 3.00
N ILE A 95 -8.84 -6.91 3.54
CA ILE A 95 -8.95 -6.50 4.95
C ILE A 95 -10.12 -7.27 5.53
N GLU A 96 -9.84 -8.04 6.58
CA GLU A 96 -10.85 -8.77 7.33
C GLU A 96 -10.97 -8.23 8.74
N GLN A 97 -12.18 -8.15 9.25
CA GLN A 97 -12.47 -7.77 10.62
C GLN A 97 -13.55 -8.66 11.21
N PHE A 98 -13.27 -9.24 12.37
CA PHE A 98 -14.24 -9.98 13.16
C PHE A 98 -14.41 -9.30 14.51
N VAL A 99 -15.65 -8.98 14.89
CA VAL A 99 -15.96 -8.30 16.16
C VAL A 99 -17.09 -9.04 16.89
N VAL A 100 -16.86 -9.31 18.16
CA VAL A 100 -17.88 -9.77 19.10
C VAL A 100 -17.96 -8.80 20.27
N ASN A 101 -19.14 -8.26 20.52
CA ASN A 101 -19.38 -7.37 21.66
C ASN A 101 -20.54 -7.90 22.50
N VAL A 102 -20.35 -7.90 23.82
CA VAL A 102 -21.39 -8.21 24.78
C VAL A 102 -21.47 -7.07 25.80
N THR A 103 -22.63 -6.42 25.89
CA THR A 103 -22.83 -5.28 26.79
C THR A 103 -24.08 -5.52 27.63
N ALA A 104 -23.95 -5.26 28.94
CA ALA A 104 -25.07 -5.22 29.86
C ALA A 104 -25.24 -3.81 30.39
N VAL A 105 -26.44 -3.29 30.28
CA VAL A 105 -26.84 -1.96 30.80
C VAL A 105 -27.99 -2.10 31.72
N GLY A 106 -28.05 -1.23 32.76
CA GLY A 106 -29.15 -1.26 33.73
C GLY A 106 -29.07 -0.12 34.71
N SER A 107 -29.95 -0.18 35.70
CA SER A 107 -29.96 0.75 36.81
C SER A 107 -30.31 0.05 38.12
N PHE A 108 -29.83 0.63 39.21
CA PHE A 108 -30.11 0.17 40.56
C PHE A 108 -30.62 1.32 41.46
N ASP A 109 -31.62 1.05 42.26
CA ASP A 109 -32.19 1.99 43.26
C ASP A 109 -31.53 1.79 44.64
N VAL A 110 -30.20 1.58 44.67
CA VAL A 110 -29.50 1.19 45.91
C VAL A 110 -28.97 2.36 46.73
N LEU A 111 -29.00 3.59 46.22
CA LEU A 111 -28.45 4.78 46.86
C LEU A 111 -29.48 5.91 47.00
N ASP A 112 -30.76 5.58 47.18
CA ASP A 112 -31.87 6.54 47.25
C ASP A 112 -31.73 7.57 48.39
N SER A 113 -30.87 7.31 49.38
CA SER A 113 -30.55 8.26 50.45
C SER A 113 -29.50 9.32 50.05
N VAL A 114 -28.81 9.14 48.93
CA VAL A 114 -27.71 9.99 48.47
C VAL A 114 -27.97 10.54 47.08
N LEU A 115 -28.63 9.75 46.22
CA LEU A 115 -28.92 10.10 44.83
C LEU A 115 -30.40 10.45 44.69
N ASP A 116 -30.71 11.43 43.87
CA ASP A 116 -32.10 11.79 43.53
C ASP A 116 -32.69 10.96 42.36
N GLY A 117 -32.01 9.85 41.99
CA GLY A 117 -32.45 8.93 40.94
C GLY A 117 -31.59 7.64 40.89
N PRO A 118 -32.00 6.69 40.08
CA PRO A 118 -31.29 5.42 40.01
C PRO A 118 -29.83 5.55 39.49
N LEU A 119 -28.92 4.81 40.09
CA LEU A 119 -27.56 4.64 39.56
C LEU A 119 -27.63 3.88 38.24
N GLY A 120 -27.21 4.49 37.13
CA GLY A 120 -27.07 3.83 35.85
C GLY A 120 -25.71 3.18 35.71
N TYR A 121 -25.65 2.01 35.07
CA TYR A 121 -24.40 1.33 34.76
C TYR A 121 -24.41 0.75 33.34
N ALA A 122 -23.21 0.65 32.75
CA ALA A 122 -22.92 -0.17 31.58
C ALA A 122 -21.62 -0.92 31.81
N VAL A 123 -21.62 -2.21 31.50
CA VAL A 123 -20.43 -3.05 31.53
C VAL A 123 -20.38 -3.90 30.26
N GLY A 124 -19.20 -4.15 29.74
CA GLY A 124 -19.11 -4.95 28.54
C GLY A 124 -17.72 -5.48 28.28
N VAL A 125 -17.68 -6.42 27.35
CA VAL A 125 -16.50 -7.01 26.79
C VAL A 125 -16.61 -7.00 25.27
N GLU A 126 -15.52 -6.66 24.61
CA GLU A 126 -15.39 -6.71 23.16
C GLU A 126 -14.14 -7.52 22.81
N TYR A 127 -14.28 -8.40 21.84
CA TYR A 127 -13.16 -9.04 21.16
C TYR A 127 -13.21 -8.62 19.70
N ARG A 128 -12.05 -8.19 19.18
CA ARG A 128 -11.88 -7.81 17.79
C ARG A 128 -10.60 -8.41 17.25
N ASP A 129 -10.71 -9.03 16.09
CA ASP A 129 -9.61 -9.56 15.30
C ASP A 129 -9.58 -8.83 13.96
N GLU A 130 -8.43 -8.33 13.57
CA GLU A 130 -8.24 -7.61 12.31
C GLU A 130 -7.03 -8.15 11.58
N SER A 131 -7.18 -8.37 10.28
CA SER A 131 -6.08 -8.76 9.40
C SER A 131 -6.07 -7.95 8.11
N SER A 132 -4.88 -7.78 7.54
CA SER A 132 -4.66 -7.12 6.26
C SER A 132 -3.64 -7.92 5.46
N ASP A 133 -3.95 -8.25 4.22
CA ASP A 133 -3.07 -8.91 3.26
C ASP A 133 -3.05 -8.09 1.97
N ASN A 134 -1.91 -7.46 1.68
CA ASN A 134 -1.69 -6.66 0.48
C ASN A 134 -0.76 -7.40 -0.47
N LYS A 135 -1.31 -7.83 -1.61
CA LYS A 135 -0.61 -8.53 -2.69
C LYS A 135 -0.44 -7.58 -3.86
N LEU A 136 0.81 -7.29 -4.16
CA LEU A 136 1.16 -6.43 -5.27
C LEU A 136 1.20 -7.20 -6.58
N ASP A 137 0.93 -6.49 -7.68
CA ASP A 137 1.11 -7.02 -9.03
C ASP A 137 2.54 -7.55 -9.22
N PRO A 138 2.74 -8.67 -9.92
CA PRO A 138 4.08 -9.20 -10.20
C PRO A 138 5.03 -8.18 -10.83
N ILE A 139 4.52 -7.28 -11.67
CA ILE A 139 5.33 -6.20 -12.27
C ILE A 139 5.82 -5.22 -11.19
N THR A 140 4.97 -4.87 -10.23
CA THR A 140 5.34 -4.01 -9.10
C THR A 140 6.39 -4.68 -8.20
N LEU A 141 6.29 -6.00 -8.02
CA LEU A 141 7.30 -6.80 -7.32
C LEU A 141 8.62 -6.92 -8.08
N GLY A 142 8.68 -6.50 -9.36
CA GLY A 142 9.84 -6.65 -10.21
C GLY A 142 9.99 -8.04 -10.82
N VAL A 143 8.92 -8.81 -10.94
CA VAL A 143 8.93 -10.11 -11.62
C VAL A 143 9.01 -9.92 -13.13
N LEU A 144 9.98 -10.53 -13.76
CA LEU A 144 10.20 -10.45 -15.21
C LEU A 144 9.03 -11.08 -15.97
N PRO A 145 8.42 -10.37 -16.94
CA PRO A 145 7.29 -10.88 -17.72
C PRO A 145 7.69 -12.02 -18.66
N ALA A 146 6.70 -12.74 -19.18
CA ALA A 146 6.90 -13.82 -20.13
C ALA A 146 7.60 -13.39 -21.43
N THR A 147 7.57 -12.11 -21.76
CA THR A 147 8.23 -11.48 -22.91
C THR A 147 9.71 -11.19 -22.69
N SER A 148 10.22 -11.38 -21.47
CA SER A 148 11.62 -11.14 -21.13
C SER A 148 12.57 -12.05 -21.94
N SER A 149 13.69 -11.49 -22.37
CA SER A 149 14.79 -12.24 -22.96
C SER A 149 15.64 -13.00 -21.93
N PHE A 150 15.45 -12.69 -20.65
CA PHE A 150 16.10 -13.39 -19.54
C PHE A 150 15.21 -14.51 -19.00
N GLN A 151 15.22 -14.73 -17.71
CA GLN A 151 14.47 -15.80 -17.08
C GLN A 151 13.06 -15.31 -16.67
N PRO A 152 12.04 -15.51 -17.50
CA PRO A 152 10.68 -15.09 -17.17
C PRO A 152 10.22 -15.67 -15.83
N GLY A 153 9.52 -14.86 -15.05
CA GLY A 153 9.04 -15.26 -13.73
C GLY A 153 10.02 -15.08 -12.58
N GLN A 154 11.28 -14.71 -12.86
CA GLN A 154 12.25 -14.37 -11.81
C GLN A 154 12.17 -12.89 -11.44
N LEU A 155 12.64 -12.56 -10.25
CA LEU A 155 12.80 -11.18 -9.83
C LEU A 155 13.96 -10.53 -10.61
N VAL A 156 13.76 -9.31 -11.07
CA VAL A 156 14.80 -8.53 -11.75
C VAL A 156 16.01 -8.31 -10.85
N SER A 157 15.84 -8.22 -9.54
CA SER A 157 16.92 -8.11 -8.56
C SER A 157 17.82 -9.34 -8.51
N ASP A 158 17.31 -10.53 -8.86
CA ASP A 158 18.10 -11.76 -8.92
C ASP A 158 18.96 -11.81 -10.19
N VAL A 159 18.47 -11.16 -11.26
CA VAL A 159 19.18 -11.04 -12.55
C VAL A 159 20.20 -9.91 -12.51
N SER A 160 19.82 -8.79 -11.89
CA SER A 160 20.68 -7.62 -11.70
C SER A 160 20.45 -7.04 -10.31
N PRO A 161 21.34 -7.27 -9.33
CA PRO A 161 21.18 -6.81 -7.95
C PRO A 161 21.04 -5.29 -7.80
N TRP A 162 21.36 -4.54 -8.83
CA TRP A 162 21.28 -3.08 -8.84
C TRP A 162 19.96 -2.54 -9.41
N LEU A 163 19.15 -3.39 -10.02
CA LEU A 163 17.82 -3.05 -10.52
C LEU A 163 16.76 -3.60 -9.57
N ASN A 164 16.18 -2.74 -8.79
CA ASN A 164 15.10 -3.11 -7.87
C ASN A 164 13.74 -3.17 -8.57
N SER A 165 13.60 -2.45 -9.69
CA SER A 165 12.39 -2.44 -10.50
C SER A 165 12.72 -2.00 -11.92
N TYR A 166 12.00 -2.50 -12.92
CA TYR A 166 12.08 -2.06 -14.31
C TYR A 166 10.89 -1.18 -14.72
N THR A 167 10.03 -0.82 -13.78
CA THR A 167 8.92 0.10 -13.98
C THR A 167 9.26 1.50 -13.50
N SER A 168 8.60 2.52 -14.05
CA SER A 168 8.98 3.92 -13.98
C SER A 168 8.86 4.61 -12.63
N PHE A 169 8.16 4.02 -11.66
CA PHE A 169 7.73 4.82 -10.53
C PHE A 169 8.61 4.75 -9.31
N ASP A 170 9.44 3.73 -9.20
CA ASP A 170 10.30 3.64 -8.04
C ASP A 170 11.48 2.71 -8.34
N ASN A 171 12.68 3.19 -8.09
CA ASN A 171 13.88 2.33 -8.06
C ASN A 171 13.92 1.49 -6.78
N THR A 172 12.83 1.45 -6.02
CA THR A 172 12.74 0.73 -4.77
C THR A 172 11.90 -0.52 -4.98
N GLN A 173 12.47 -1.66 -4.70
CA GLN A 173 11.73 -2.92 -4.70
C GLN A 173 10.61 -2.85 -3.66
N GLN A 174 9.40 -3.16 -4.08
CA GLN A 174 8.24 -3.27 -3.19
C GLN A 174 8.01 -4.73 -2.82
N PHE A 175 7.33 -4.94 -1.71
CA PHE A 175 7.04 -6.26 -1.16
C PHE A 175 5.57 -6.38 -0.80
N ASN A 176 5.05 -7.60 -0.88
CA ASN A 176 3.77 -7.91 -0.26
C ASN A 176 3.84 -7.65 1.24
N THR A 177 2.76 -7.13 1.79
CA THR A 177 2.67 -6.86 3.22
C THR A 177 1.48 -7.59 3.82
N LYS A 178 1.70 -8.22 4.97
CA LYS A 178 0.67 -8.89 5.73
C LYS A 178 0.82 -8.56 7.20
N GLY A 179 -0.30 -8.35 7.87
CA GLY A 179 -0.32 -8.12 9.31
C GLY A 179 -1.67 -8.46 9.89
N ASP A 180 -1.66 -8.87 11.15
CA ASP A 180 -2.84 -9.17 11.94
C ASP A 180 -2.64 -8.71 13.39
N TYR A 181 -3.72 -8.39 14.05
CA TYR A 181 -3.75 -8.19 15.49
C TYR A 181 -5.13 -8.48 16.04
N ASP A 182 -5.16 -8.87 17.29
CA ASP A 182 -6.39 -8.96 18.06
C ASP A 182 -6.35 -8.05 19.28
N VAL A 183 -7.53 -7.67 19.74
CA VAL A 183 -7.71 -6.90 20.97
C VAL A 183 -8.90 -7.41 21.75
N THR A 184 -8.70 -7.56 23.06
CA THR A 184 -9.76 -7.83 24.01
C THR A 184 -9.94 -6.61 24.89
N ASP A 185 -11.14 -6.06 24.90
CA ASP A 185 -11.52 -4.90 25.70
C ASP A 185 -12.51 -5.29 26.79
N VAL A 186 -12.32 -4.74 27.98
CA VAL A 186 -13.33 -4.73 29.02
C VAL A 186 -13.61 -3.30 29.46
N PHE A 187 -14.85 -2.94 29.66
CA PHE A 187 -15.22 -1.60 30.10
C PHE A 187 -16.32 -1.61 31.15
N ALA A 188 -16.31 -0.55 31.96
CA ALA A 188 -17.36 -0.27 32.92
C ALA A 188 -17.65 1.25 32.93
N GLU A 189 -18.92 1.59 32.98
CA GLU A 189 -19.40 2.96 33.07
C GLU A 189 -20.44 3.07 34.18
N VAL A 190 -20.45 4.20 34.89
CA VAL A 190 -21.46 4.54 35.90
C VAL A 190 -21.98 5.96 35.67
N ARG A 191 -23.26 6.15 35.94
CA ARG A 191 -23.91 7.44 35.91
C ARG A 191 -24.65 7.65 37.23
N LEU A 192 -24.35 8.75 37.92
CA LEU A 192 -24.83 9.10 39.25
C LEU A 192 -25.64 10.40 39.17
N PRO A 193 -26.98 10.35 39.21
CA PRO A 193 -27.81 11.54 39.30
C PRO A 193 -27.81 12.05 40.75
N ILE A 194 -26.93 13.03 41.04
CA ILE A 194 -26.74 13.57 42.41
C ILE A 194 -27.90 14.42 42.82
N PHE A 195 -28.37 15.31 41.93
CA PHE A 195 -29.54 16.17 42.17
C PHE A 195 -30.47 16.17 40.96
N VAL A 196 -31.78 16.06 41.23
CA VAL A 196 -32.84 16.19 40.24
C VAL A 196 -33.91 17.11 40.79
N ASP A 197 -34.25 18.19 40.06
CA ASP A 197 -35.25 19.20 40.42
C ASP A 197 -35.06 19.82 41.83
N ARG A 198 -33.82 20.08 42.24
CA ARG A 198 -33.47 20.74 43.50
C ARG A 198 -33.27 22.25 43.31
N PRO A 199 -33.47 23.07 44.37
CA PRO A 199 -33.07 24.46 44.35
C PRO A 199 -31.57 24.57 43.95
N LEU A 200 -31.25 25.42 42.98
CA LEU A 200 -29.91 25.68 42.44
C LEU A 200 -29.40 24.65 41.43
N ALA A 201 -30.00 23.44 41.33
CA ALA A 201 -29.59 22.45 40.34
C ALA A 201 -30.82 21.70 39.83
N ARG A 202 -31.27 22.02 38.63
CA ARG A 202 -32.30 21.24 37.94
C ARG A 202 -31.84 19.83 37.65
N GLU A 203 -30.56 19.69 37.28
CA GLU A 203 -29.88 18.41 37.13
C GLU A 203 -28.41 18.58 37.52
N LEU A 204 -27.90 17.66 38.32
CA LEU A 204 -26.49 17.49 38.57
C LEU A 204 -26.17 15.98 38.48
N THR A 205 -25.47 15.61 37.45
CA THR A 205 -25.11 14.21 37.18
C THR A 205 -23.58 14.07 37.08
N VAL A 206 -23.05 13.01 37.67
CA VAL A 206 -21.65 12.62 37.56
C VAL A 206 -21.57 11.33 36.77
N ASP A 207 -20.67 11.27 35.77
CA ASP A 207 -20.39 10.05 35.02
C ASP A 207 -18.92 9.67 35.18
N GLY A 208 -18.66 8.36 35.26
CA GLY A 208 -17.32 7.79 35.25
C GLY A 208 -17.26 6.58 34.32
N ALA A 209 -16.16 6.42 33.64
CA ALA A 209 -15.91 5.25 32.79
C ALA A 209 -14.46 4.83 32.86
N VAL A 210 -14.24 3.53 32.78
CA VAL A 210 -12.93 2.92 32.64
C VAL A 210 -12.99 1.84 31.56
N ARG A 211 -11.96 1.78 30.72
CA ARG A 211 -11.78 0.75 29.69
C ARG A 211 -10.35 0.24 29.78
N GLN A 212 -10.19 -1.05 29.72
CA GLN A 212 -8.90 -1.74 29.58
C GLN A 212 -8.90 -2.57 28.32
N ALA A 213 -7.96 -2.27 27.44
CA ALA A 213 -7.71 -2.96 26.20
C ALA A 213 -6.41 -3.76 26.32
N ASP A 214 -6.42 -4.99 25.84
CA ASP A 214 -5.24 -5.84 25.72
C ASP A 214 -5.03 -6.18 24.23
N TYR A 215 -3.98 -5.60 23.64
CA TYR A 215 -3.61 -5.76 22.24
C TYR A 215 -2.52 -6.83 22.11
N SER A 216 -2.70 -7.77 21.20
CA SER A 216 -1.69 -8.82 20.93
C SER A 216 -0.33 -8.26 20.50
N THR A 217 -0.30 -7.07 19.92
CA THR A 217 0.92 -6.45 19.37
C THR A 217 1.53 -5.36 20.26
N LEU A 218 0.70 -4.64 21.04
CA LEU A 218 1.13 -3.44 21.78
C LEU A 218 1.00 -3.61 23.31
N GLY A 219 0.38 -4.72 23.76
CA GLY A 219 0.11 -4.94 25.18
C GLY A 219 -1.07 -4.12 25.70
N GLN A 220 -1.10 -3.85 27.00
CA GLN A 220 -2.25 -3.30 27.69
C GLN A 220 -2.31 -1.78 27.67
N ALA A 221 -3.52 -1.25 27.45
CA ALA A 221 -3.84 0.17 27.53
C ALA A 221 -5.06 0.38 28.42
N THR A 222 -4.96 1.30 29.39
CA THR A 222 -6.08 1.68 30.24
C THR A 222 -6.48 3.12 29.95
N THR A 223 -7.77 3.35 29.72
CA THR A 223 -8.34 4.67 29.55
C THR A 223 -9.44 4.89 30.57
N TRP A 224 -9.63 6.14 30.99
CA TRP A 224 -10.69 6.54 31.89
C TRP A 224 -11.31 7.88 31.50
N LYS A 225 -12.55 8.07 31.90
CA LYS A 225 -13.31 9.30 31.67
C LYS A 225 -14.02 9.69 32.95
N PHE A 226 -14.07 10.98 33.21
CA PHE A 226 -14.94 11.58 34.23
C PHE A 226 -15.73 12.70 33.59
N GLY A 227 -17.02 12.76 33.88
CA GLY A 227 -17.95 13.78 33.41
C GLY A 227 -18.78 14.39 34.52
N LEU A 228 -19.11 15.64 34.37
CA LEU A 228 -20.05 16.36 35.21
C LEU A 228 -21.02 17.13 34.32
N THR A 229 -22.30 16.91 34.53
CA THR A 229 -23.38 17.65 33.87
C THR A 229 -24.14 18.44 34.90
N TRP A 230 -24.22 19.76 34.70
CA TRP A 230 -24.98 20.68 35.53
C TRP A 230 -25.79 21.63 34.67
#